data_701df5c6755ccbf550d91ce3a1b06dc5
#
_entry.id   701df5c6755ccbf550d91ce3a1b06dc5
#
_cell.length_a   1.000
_cell.length_b   1.000
_cell.length_c   1.000
_cell.angle_alpha   90.00
_cell.angle_beta   90.00
_cell.angle_gamma   90.00
#
_symmetry.space_group_name_H-M   'P 1'
#
loop_
_entity.id
_entity.type
_entity.pdbx_description
1 polymer ?
#
loop_
_entity_poly.entity_id
_entity_poly.type
_entity_poly.pdbx_seq_one_letter_code
_entity_poly.pdbx_strand_id
1 'polypeptide(L)'
;MTPTPDIYRNKIKNLQNKYIKTPKNIWNNLQNEFNFTIDLCASDQNYLIKRYYTKEQNALVQNWDNEIGYCHPIFDVNIPKFIAKAFKHNCFIVYLLPASTHAVYFHKYLWDGNSNKPKKNIEIRFLEMDRKNGYKFLSDNNE
;
A
#
# COMPACT_ATOMS: atom_id res chain seq x y z
N MET A 1 3.91 -27.33 16.85
CA MET A 1 4.58 -26.12 16.36
C MET A 1 5.45 -25.52 17.45
N THR A 2 6.76 -25.49 17.24
CA THR A 2 7.67 -24.82 18.16
C THR A 2 7.47 -23.29 18.04
N PRO A 3 7.33 -22.55 19.15
CA PRO A 3 7.22 -21.11 19.09
C PRO A 3 8.47 -20.51 18.41
N THR A 4 8.29 -19.53 17.55
CA THR A 4 9.41 -18.80 16.96
C THR A 4 10.20 -18.11 18.08
N PRO A 5 11.52 -18.33 18.19
CA PRO A 5 12.31 -17.68 19.23
C PRO A 5 12.14 -16.15 19.21
N ASP A 6 12.14 -15.52 20.38
CA ASP A 6 11.91 -14.09 20.52
C ASP A 6 12.88 -13.24 19.72
N ILE A 7 14.12 -13.70 19.54
CA ILE A 7 15.13 -13.02 18.72
C ILE A 7 14.68 -12.89 17.24
N TYR A 8 14.01 -13.90 16.71
CA TYR A 8 13.48 -13.86 15.34
C TYR A 8 12.23 -12.99 15.24
N ARG A 9 11.36 -13.02 16.27
CA ARG A 9 10.18 -12.15 16.34
C ARG A 9 10.59 -10.68 16.36
N ASN A 10 11.59 -10.34 17.16
CA ASN A 10 12.12 -8.97 17.23
C ASN A 10 12.77 -8.55 15.93
N LYS A 11 13.49 -9.47 15.26
CA LYS A 11 14.10 -9.20 13.96
C LYS A 11 13.04 -8.95 12.89
N ILE A 12 11.99 -9.78 12.85
CA ILE A 12 10.86 -9.61 11.92
C ILE A 12 10.13 -8.31 12.21
N LYS A 13 9.85 -8.00 13.48
CA LYS A 13 9.21 -6.75 13.90
C LYS A 13 10.03 -5.52 13.50
N ASN A 14 11.34 -5.57 13.67
CA ASN A 14 12.25 -4.50 13.27
C ASN A 14 12.32 -4.35 11.75
N LEU A 15 12.28 -5.45 10.99
CA LEU A 15 12.19 -5.42 9.54
C LEU A 15 10.86 -4.83 9.07
N GLN A 16 9.74 -5.22 9.68
CA GLN A 16 8.43 -4.65 9.39
C GLN A 16 8.40 -3.15 9.69
N ASN A 17 8.93 -2.71 10.83
CA ASN A 17 9.01 -1.29 11.18
C ASN A 17 9.90 -0.51 10.20
N LYS A 18 10.96 -1.12 9.68
CA LYS A 18 11.85 -0.51 8.68
C LYS A 18 11.15 -0.29 7.34
N TYR A 19 10.21 -1.17 6.97
CA TYR A 19 9.50 -1.14 5.67
C TYR A 19 8.12 -0.50 5.75
N ILE A 20 7.64 -0.09 6.93
CA ILE A 20 6.33 0.58 7.11
C ILE A 20 6.34 1.98 6.50
N LYS A 21 7.50 2.64 6.44
CA LYS A 21 7.61 3.95 5.82
C LYS A 21 7.81 3.82 4.32
N THR A 22 7.05 4.58 3.57
CA THR A 22 7.25 4.68 2.13
C THR A 22 8.64 5.26 1.83
N PRO A 23 9.49 4.59 1.03
CA PRO A 23 10.77 5.15 0.62
C PRO A 23 10.57 6.50 -0.09
N LYS A 24 11.44 7.45 0.22
CA LYS A 24 11.31 8.84 -0.25
C LYS A 24 11.27 8.97 -1.78
N ASN A 25 12.09 8.18 -2.47
CA ASN A 25 12.12 8.18 -3.94
C ASN A 25 10.80 7.69 -4.54
N ILE A 26 10.20 6.64 -3.97
CA ILE A 26 8.89 6.13 -4.40
C ILE A 26 7.82 7.19 -4.14
N TRP A 27 7.81 7.77 -2.95
CA TRP A 27 6.83 8.80 -2.60
C TRP A 27 6.90 10.02 -3.53
N ASN A 28 8.09 10.53 -3.78
CA ASN A 28 8.26 11.71 -4.65
C ASN A 28 7.72 11.44 -6.07
N ASN A 29 8.00 10.27 -6.63
CA ASN A 29 7.50 9.88 -7.94
C ASN A 29 5.98 9.75 -7.96
N LEU A 30 5.39 9.14 -6.94
CA LEU A 30 3.95 8.97 -6.83
C LEU A 30 3.24 10.31 -6.65
N GLN A 31 3.75 11.18 -5.79
CA GLN A 31 3.15 12.50 -5.56
C GLN A 31 3.22 13.38 -6.82
N ASN A 32 4.30 13.32 -7.57
CA ASN A 32 4.42 14.03 -8.83
C ASN A 32 3.42 13.54 -9.88
N GLU A 33 3.16 12.24 -9.91
CA GLU A 33 2.24 11.63 -10.89
C GLU A 33 0.76 11.86 -10.53
N PHE A 34 0.38 11.68 -9.27
CA PHE A 34 -1.02 11.60 -8.86
C PHE A 34 -1.55 12.83 -8.14
N ASN A 35 -0.72 13.66 -7.52
CA ASN A 35 -1.15 14.81 -6.71
C ASN A 35 -2.18 14.43 -5.64
N PHE A 36 -1.78 13.58 -4.71
CA PHE A 36 -2.68 13.05 -3.68
C PHE A 36 -3.33 14.13 -2.83
N THR A 37 -4.59 13.93 -2.49
CA THR A 37 -5.39 14.81 -1.63
C THR A 37 -5.38 14.37 -0.17
N ILE A 38 -5.13 13.08 0.11
CA ILE A 38 -5.18 12.54 1.45
C ILE A 38 -4.24 11.33 1.62
N ASP A 39 -3.65 11.20 2.81
CA ASP A 39 -2.95 10.00 3.27
C ASP A 39 -3.89 9.21 4.20
N LEU A 40 -4.31 8.03 3.76
CA LEU A 40 -5.32 7.24 4.45
C LEU A 40 -4.79 6.44 5.65
N CYS A 41 -3.48 6.23 5.73
CA CYS A 41 -2.86 5.40 6.77
C CYS A 41 -1.64 6.09 7.36
N ALA A 42 -1.87 7.18 8.08
CA ALA A 42 -0.83 8.01 8.65
C ALA A 42 -0.84 8.01 10.17
N SER A 43 0.11 8.70 10.77
CA SER A 43 0.13 9.07 12.17
C SER A 43 0.55 10.54 12.30
N ASP A 44 0.35 11.13 13.47
CA ASP A 44 0.78 12.51 13.72
C ASP A 44 2.29 12.69 13.59
N GLN A 45 3.07 11.61 13.78
CA GLN A 45 4.51 11.62 13.63
C GLN A 45 4.98 11.22 12.22
N ASN A 46 4.10 10.65 11.39
CA ASN A 46 4.47 10.13 10.08
C ASN A 46 3.29 10.25 9.11
N TYR A 47 3.14 11.41 8.53
CA TYR A 47 2.19 11.68 7.46
C TYR A 47 2.93 12.24 6.24
N LEU A 48 2.45 11.90 5.06
CA LEU A 48 3.03 12.32 3.78
C LEU A 48 2.29 13.49 3.16
N ILE A 49 1.05 13.70 3.55
CA ILE A 49 0.17 14.77 3.09
C ILE A 49 -0.44 15.46 4.29
N LYS A 50 -0.62 16.77 4.26
CA LYS A 50 -1.15 17.55 5.39
C LYS A 50 -2.56 17.09 5.82
N ARG A 51 -3.34 16.59 4.88
CA ARG A 51 -4.64 15.96 5.17
C ARG A 51 -4.45 14.46 5.26
N TYR A 52 -4.73 13.89 6.42
CA TYR A 52 -4.50 12.46 6.68
C TYR A 52 -5.47 11.91 7.71
N TYR A 53 -5.60 10.58 7.73
CA TYR A 53 -6.28 9.86 8.80
C TYR A 53 -5.27 9.06 9.61
N THR A 54 -5.43 9.15 10.94
CA THR A 54 -4.71 8.32 11.90
C THR A 54 -5.46 7.01 12.16
N LYS A 55 -4.80 6.07 12.84
CA LYS A 55 -5.43 4.83 13.27
C LYS A 55 -6.69 5.07 14.12
N GLU A 56 -6.65 6.05 15.00
CA GLU A 56 -7.77 6.42 15.88
C GLU A 56 -8.97 6.98 15.09
N GLN A 57 -8.71 7.76 14.06
CA GLN A 57 -9.74 8.26 13.16
C GLN A 57 -10.33 7.17 12.27
N ASN A 58 -9.56 6.14 12.01
CA ASN A 58 -9.92 4.96 11.22
C ASN A 58 -10.48 5.30 9.83
N ALA A 59 -9.61 5.31 8.84
CA ALA A 59 -10.00 5.60 7.45
C ALA A 59 -11.11 4.68 6.92
N LEU A 60 -11.24 3.47 7.45
CA LEU A 60 -12.27 2.51 7.00
C LEU A 60 -13.70 2.97 7.32
N VAL A 61 -13.89 3.87 8.27
CA VAL A 61 -15.23 4.43 8.62
C VAL A 61 -15.43 5.84 8.04
N GLN A 62 -14.46 6.38 7.32
CA GLN A 62 -14.54 7.71 6.73
C GLN A 62 -15.07 7.66 5.29
N ASN A 63 -15.52 8.79 4.79
CA ASN A 63 -15.95 8.94 3.40
C ASN A 63 -14.72 9.23 2.50
N TRP A 64 -14.57 8.47 1.44
CA TRP A 64 -13.48 8.65 0.47
C TRP A 64 -13.94 9.27 -0.85
N ASP A 65 -15.19 9.68 -0.97
CA ASP A 65 -15.68 10.27 -2.21
C ASP A 65 -14.89 11.52 -2.61
N ASN A 66 -14.55 11.60 -3.88
CA ASN A 66 -13.78 12.67 -4.51
C ASN A 66 -12.32 12.78 -4.01
N GLU A 67 -11.81 11.76 -3.33
CA GLU A 67 -10.42 11.73 -2.90
C GLU A 67 -9.51 11.09 -3.95
N ILE A 68 -8.30 11.62 -4.05
CA ILE A 68 -7.14 10.95 -4.65
C ILE A 68 -6.26 10.55 -3.48
N GLY A 69 -6.43 9.32 -3.01
CA GLY A 69 -5.84 8.86 -1.76
C GLY A 69 -4.59 8.02 -1.95
N TYR A 70 -3.66 8.19 -1.03
CA TYR A 70 -2.53 7.30 -0.85
C TYR A 70 -2.80 6.38 0.34
N CYS A 71 -2.59 5.08 0.16
CA CYS A 71 -2.85 4.08 1.19
C CYS A 71 -1.68 3.10 1.31
N HIS A 72 -0.92 3.25 2.37
CA HIS A 72 0.11 2.30 2.77
C HIS A 72 -0.32 1.66 4.10
N PRO A 73 -1.22 0.66 4.07
CA PRO A 73 -1.78 0.09 5.28
C PRO A 73 -0.74 -0.79 5.99
N ILE A 74 -0.96 -1.03 7.27
CA ILE A 74 -0.24 -2.08 7.97
C ILE A 74 -0.53 -3.41 7.27
N PHE A 75 0.50 -4.23 7.03
CA PHE A 75 0.37 -5.51 6.36
C PHE A 75 -0.27 -6.55 7.27
N ASP A 76 -1.58 -6.47 7.42
CA ASP A 76 -2.38 -7.34 8.27
C ASP A 76 -3.70 -7.75 7.59
N VAL A 77 -4.61 -8.32 8.39
CA VAL A 77 -5.93 -8.77 7.94
C VAL A 77 -6.85 -7.66 7.44
N ASN A 78 -6.48 -6.39 7.62
CA ASN A 78 -7.29 -5.25 7.17
C ASN A 78 -7.00 -4.84 5.72
N ILE A 79 -5.93 -5.32 5.10
CA ILE A 79 -5.62 -5.01 3.69
C ILE A 79 -6.83 -5.22 2.78
N PRO A 80 -7.55 -6.37 2.82
CA PRO A 80 -8.72 -6.56 1.98
C PRO A 80 -9.83 -5.53 2.20
N LYS A 81 -9.99 -5.08 3.44
CA LYS A 81 -11.00 -4.06 3.80
C LYS A 81 -10.69 -2.70 3.17
N PHE A 82 -9.42 -2.29 3.19
CA PHE A 82 -8.97 -1.07 2.53
C PHE A 82 -9.19 -1.13 1.02
N ILE A 83 -8.88 -2.24 0.40
CA ILE A 83 -9.09 -2.42 -1.05
C ILE A 83 -10.58 -2.40 -1.39
N ALA A 84 -11.40 -3.17 -0.66
CA ALA A 84 -12.83 -3.27 -0.90
C ALA A 84 -13.55 -1.92 -0.78
N LYS A 85 -13.11 -1.07 0.15
CA LYS A 85 -13.75 0.23 0.39
C LYS A 85 -13.67 1.15 -0.83
N ALA A 86 -12.56 1.15 -1.55
CA ALA A 86 -12.41 2.00 -2.74
C ALA A 86 -13.45 1.71 -3.83
N PHE A 87 -13.92 0.46 -3.95
CA PHE A 87 -14.95 0.10 -4.92
C PHE A 87 -16.35 0.65 -4.58
N LYS A 88 -16.55 1.09 -3.34
CA LYS A 88 -17.83 1.62 -2.84
C LYS A 88 -17.91 3.14 -2.90
N HIS A 89 -16.83 3.81 -3.23
CA HIS A 89 -16.74 5.27 -3.26
C HIS A 89 -16.30 5.76 -4.64
N ASN A 90 -16.65 6.99 -4.95
CA ASN A 90 -16.14 7.67 -6.15
C ASN A 90 -14.77 8.26 -5.83
N CYS A 91 -13.74 7.44 -5.89
CA CYS A 91 -12.38 7.83 -5.51
C CYS A 91 -11.33 7.15 -6.39
N PHE A 92 -10.12 7.64 -6.31
CA PHE A 92 -8.93 7.05 -6.93
C PHE A 92 -7.90 6.81 -5.83
N ILE A 93 -7.56 5.56 -5.58
CA ILE A 93 -6.65 5.19 -4.48
C ILE A 93 -5.44 4.45 -5.03
N VAL A 94 -4.27 4.88 -4.61
CA VAL A 94 -3.00 4.20 -4.87
C VAL A 94 -2.55 3.50 -3.59
N TYR A 95 -2.39 2.20 -3.67
CA TYR A 95 -1.96 1.35 -2.55
C TYR A 95 -0.50 0.95 -2.73
N LEU A 96 0.26 1.02 -1.65
CA LEU A 96 1.55 0.31 -1.54
C LEU A 96 1.33 -0.95 -0.70
N LEU A 97 1.48 -2.11 -1.31
CA LEU A 97 1.14 -3.40 -0.71
C LEU A 97 2.30 -4.38 -0.86
N PRO A 98 2.37 -5.42 -0.01
CA PRO A 98 3.27 -6.53 -0.28
C PRO A 98 2.84 -7.26 -1.56
N ALA A 99 3.80 -7.78 -2.32
CA ALA A 99 3.54 -8.52 -3.56
C ALA A 99 3.00 -9.94 -3.27
N SER A 100 1.93 -10.03 -2.51
CA SER A 100 1.32 -11.29 -2.06
C SER A 100 0.34 -11.82 -3.12
N THR A 101 0.86 -12.26 -4.26
CA THR A 101 0.04 -12.73 -5.39
C THR A 101 -0.75 -14.01 -5.11
N HIS A 102 -0.43 -14.72 -4.02
CA HIS A 102 -1.17 -15.90 -3.54
C HIS A 102 -2.34 -15.54 -2.61
N ALA A 103 -2.42 -14.29 -2.15
CA ALA A 103 -3.47 -13.87 -1.22
C ALA A 103 -4.85 -13.86 -1.88
N VAL A 104 -5.88 -14.19 -1.11
CA VAL A 104 -7.27 -14.20 -1.61
C VAL A 104 -7.68 -12.83 -2.17
N TYR A 105 -7.30 -11.73 -1.49
CA TYR A 105 -7.67 -10.39 -1.94
C TYR A 105 -7.08 -10.05 -3.32
N PHE A 106 -5.89 -10.57 -3.64
CA PHE A 106 -5.27 -10.33 -4.94
C PHE A 106 -6.16 -10.85 -6.07
N HIS A 107 -6.66 -12.08 -5.94
CA HIS A 107 -7.54 -12.70 -6.94
C HIS A 107 -8.97 -12.19 -6.90
N LYS A 108 -9.44 -11.80 -5.72
CA LYS A 108 -10.81 -11.30 -5.56
C LYS A 108 -10.98 -9.89 -6.15
N TYR A 109 -10.02 -9.01 -5.94
CA TYR A 109 -10.17 -7.58 -6.23
C TYR A 109 -9.25 -7.06 -7.35
N LEU A 110 -8.09 -7.67 -7.56
CA LEU A 110 -7.02 -7.06 -8.36
C LEU A 110 -6.73 -7.80 -9.65
N TRP A 111 -6.81 -9.10 -9.67
CA TRP A 111 -6.37 -9.95 -10.77
C TRP A 111 -7.49 -10.79 -11.36
N ASP A 112 -7.56 -10.81 -12.70
CA ASP A 112 -8.46 -11.70 -13.45
C ASP A 112 -7.67 -12.92 -13.94
N GLY A 113 -7.86 -14.06 -13.27
CA GLY A 113 -7.20 -15.31 -13.62
C GLY A 113 -7.61 -15.90 -14.95
N ASN A 114 -8.82 -15.58 -15.45
CA ASN A 114 -9.30 -16.07 -16.74
C ASN A 114 -8.61 -15.38 -17.91
N SER A 115 -8.42 -14.08 -17.83
CA SER A 115 -7.74 -13.29 -18.87
C SER A 115 -6.26 -13.06 -18.59
N ASN A 116 -5.78 -13.49 -17.40
CA ASN A 116 -4.39 -13.37 -16.95
C ASN A 116 -3.86 -11.93 -17.01
N LYS A 117 -4.63 -11.01 -16.45
CA LYS A 117 -4.33 -9.58 -16.40
C LYS A 117 -5.03 -8.91 -15.20
N PRO A 118 -4.67 -7.68 -14.84
CA PRO A 118 -5.43 -6.93 -13.84
C PRO A 118 -6.90 -6.81 -14.21
N LYS A 119 -7.75 -6.78 -13.19
CA LYS A 119 -9.19 -6.52 -13.38
C LYS A 119 -9.41 -5.13 -13.94
N LYS A 120 -10.59 -4.91 -14.51
CA LYS A 120 -11.01 -3.61 -15.06
C LYS A 120 -10.80 -2.48 -14.03
N ASN A 121 -10.26 -1.36 -14.48
CA ASN A 121 -9.94 -0.18 -13.67
C ASN A 121 -8.87 -0.42 -12.58
N ILE A 122 -8.11 -1.49 -12.69
CA ILE A 122 -6.98 -1.80 -11.81
C ILE A 122 -5.70 -1.75 -12.61
N GLU A 123 -4.73 -1.00 -12.12
CA GLU A 123 -3.34 -1.02 -12.58
C GLU A 123 -2.45 -1.59 -11.47
N ILE A 124 -1.55 -2.47 -11.84
CA ILE A 124 -0.58 -3.08 -10.92
C ILE A 124 0.81 -2.75 -11.41
N ARG A 125 1.63 -2.21 -10.50
CA ARG A 125 3.05 -1.94 -10.75
C ARG A 125 3.88 -2.70 -9.72
N PHE A 126 4.81 -3.52 -10.17
CA PHE A 126 5.76 -4.18 -9.29
C PHE A 126 6.99 -3.29 -9.11
N LEU A 127 7.40 -3.14 -7.85
CA LEU A 127 8.61 -2.40 -7.52
C LEU A 127 9.80 -3.34 -7.47
N GLU A 128 10.89 -2.95 -8.10
CA GLU A 128 12.16 -3.65 -7.98
C GLU A 128 12.81 -3.33 -6.63
N MET A 129 13.29 -4.35 -5.94
CA MET A 129 14.05 -4.18 -4.71
C MET A 129 15.51 -3.85 -5.04
N ASP A 130 15.95 -2.66 -4.67
CA ASP A 130 17.34 -2.28 -4.67
C ASP A 130 17.93 -2.47 -3.27
N ARG A 131 18.95 -3.32 -3.15
CA ARG A 131 19.60 -3.61 -1.87
C ARG A 131 20.28 -2.38 -1.23
N LYS A 132 20.68 -1.39 -2.04
CA LYS A 132 21.35 -0.17 -1.56
C LYS A 132 20.35 0.95 -1.26
N ASN A 133 19.37 1.17 -2.15
CA ASN A 133 18.51 2.34 -2.15
C ASN A 133 17.05 2.02 -1.79
N GLY A 134 16.73 0.75 -1.48
CA GLY A 134 15.37 0.31 -1.19
C GLY A 134 14.61 -0.08 -2.46
N TYR A 135 13.32 0.23 -2.51
CA TYR A 135 12.47 -0.14 -3.63
C TYR A 135 12.55 0.86 -4.77
N LYS A 136 12.58 0.34 -6.00
CA LYS A 136 12.41 1.12 -7.23
C LYS A 136 11.16 0.70 -7.96
N PHE A 137 10.53 1.61 -8.70
CA PHE A 137 9.56 1.22 -9.70
C PHE A 137 10.27 0.42 -10.81
N LEU A 138 9.64 -0.66 -11.26
CA LEU A 138 9.99 -1.25 -12.54
C LEU A 138 9.52 -0.27 -13.61
N SER A 139 10.39 0.63 -14.02
CA SER A 139 10.09 1.55 -15.09
C SER A 139 10.25 0.87 -16.44
N ASP A 140 9.42 1.23 -17.39
CA ASP A 140 9.54 0.77 -18.79
C ASP A 140 10.86 1.25 -19.43
N ASN A 141 11.47 2.23 -18.83
CA ASN A 141 12.78 2.75 -19.20
C ASN A 141 13.78 2.29 -18.14
N ASN A 142 14.53 1.23 -18.41
CA ASN A 142 15.67 0.77 -17.62
C ASN A 142 16.79 1.83 -17.62
N GLU A 143 16.51 3.01 -17.12
CA GLU A 143 17.49 4.06 -16.91
C GLU A 143 17.92 4.13 -15.45
#